data_e01a98ffa54c00da1b8bc09db783acc1
#
_entry.id   e01a98ffa54c00da1b8bc09db783acc1
#
_cell.length_a   1.000
_cell.length_b   1.000
_cell.length_c   1.000
_cell.angle_alpha   90.00
_cell.angle_beta   90.00
_cell.angle_gamma   90.00
#
_symmetry.space_group_name_H-M   'P 1'
#
loop_
_entity.id
_entity.type
_entity.pdbx_description
1 polymer ?
#
loop_
_entity_poly.entity_id
_entity_poly.type
_entity_poly.pdbx_seq_one_letter_code
_entity_poly.pdbx_strand_id
1 'polypeptide(L)' 'MTPTQMGRRLQQLREARDLSRQELAERAAISREYLRRLEAGRQDPTVGMLQRLAKALGVKVTRLLE' A
#
# COMPACT_ATOMS: atom_id res chain seq x y z
N MET A 1 5.04 14.57 1.36
CA MET A 1 5.22 13.14 1.63
C MET A 1 6.21 12.53 0.65
N THR A 2 7.12 11.71 1.11
CA THR A 2 8.10 11.03 0.27
C THR A 2 7.64 9.61 -0.03
N PRO A 3 8.16 8.96 -1.09
CA PRO A 3 7.84 7.55 -1.35
C PRO A 3 8.18 6.64 -0.16
N THR A 4 9.26 6.93 0.56
CA THR A 4 9.63 6.16 1.75
C THR A 4 8.59 6.29 2.86
N GLN A 5 8.11 7.50 3.11
CA GLN A 5 7.07 7.73 4.12
C GLN A 5 5.77 7.04 3.75
N MET A 6 5.36 7.14 2.48
CA MET A 6 4.15 6.49 1.98
C MET A 6 4.27 4.97 2.09
N GLY A 7 5.41 4.41 1.70
CA GLY A 7 5.64 2.97 1.77
C GLY A 7 5.60 2.46 3.21
N ARG A 8 6.18 3.21 4.14
CA ARG A 8 6.16 2.86 5.56
C ARG A 8 4.74 2.91 6.11
N ARG A 9 3.97 3.93 5.72
CA ARG A 9 2.56 4.06 6.11
C ARG A 9 1.74 2.89 5.59
N LEU A 10 1.96 2.53 4.32
CA LEU A 10 1.29 1.41 3.69
C LEU A 10 1.56 0.11 4.46
N GLN A 11 2.81 -0.13 4.81
CA GLN A 11 3.20 -1.31 5.58
C GLN A 11 2.52 -1.32 6.95
N GLN A 12 2.52 -0.18 7.65
CA GLN A 12 1.86 -0.06 8.96
C GLN A 12 0.38 -0.39 8.90
N LEU A 13 -0.31 0.16 7.89
CA LEU A 13 -1.74 -0.10 7.73
C LEU A 13 -2.01 -1.56 7.39
N ARG A 14 -1.15 -2.17 6.57
CA ARG A 14 -1.28 -3.58 6.24
C ARG A 14 -1.11 -4.45 7.48
N GLU A 15 -0.06 -4.21 8.25
CA GLU A 15 0.24 -4.98 9.45
C GLU A 15 -0.84 -4.81 10.52
N ALA A 16 -1.38 -3.60 10.64
CA ALA A 16 -2.47 -3.34 11.59
C ALA A 16 -3.73 -4.15 11.27
N ARG A 17 -3.86 -4.63 10.05
CA ARG A 17 -4.98 -5.46 9.61
C ARG A 17 -4.62 -6.94 9.51
N ASP A 18 -3.44 -7.31 10.02
CA ASP A 18 -2.95 -8.69 10.00
C ASP A 18 -2.92 -9.28 8.60
N LEU A 19 -2.61 -8.45 7.60
CA LEU A 19 -2.51 -8.90 6.21
C LEU A 19 -1.04 -9.14 5.85
N SER A 20 -0.79 -10.27 5.19
CA SER A 20 0.50 -10.48 4.55
C SER A 20 0.59 -9.64 3.26
N ARG A 21 1.80 -9.46 2.74
CA ARG A 21 1.95 -8.80 1.44
C ARG A 21 1.20 -9.55 0.35
N GLN A 22 1.24 -10.87 0.39
CA GLN A 22 0.51 -11.71 -0.58
C GLN A 22 -0.98 -11.41 -0.54
N GLU A 23 -1.55 -11.36 0.67
CA GLU A 23 -2.97 -11.11 0.82
C GLU A 23 -3.37 -9.72 0.34
N LEU A 24 -2.61 -8.70 0.70
CA LEU A 24 -2.90 -7.34 0.25
C LEU A 24 -2.74 -7.21 -1.26
N ALA A 25 -1.67 -7.80 -1.81
CA ALA A 25 -1.44 -7.77 -3.25
C ALA A 25 -2.61 -8.39 -4.02
N GLU A 26 -3.11 -9.53 -3.53
CA GLU A 26 -4.27 -10.19 -4.14
C GLU A 26 -5.51 -9.31 -4.08
N ARG A 27 -5.79 -8.70 -2.93
CA ARG A 27 -6.96 -7.82 -2.76
C ARG A 27 -6.88 -6.58 -3.63
N ALA A 28 -5.68 -6.03 -3.80
CA ALA A 28 -5.48 -4.84 -4.62
C ALA A 28 -5.25 -5.17 -6.10
N ALA A 29 -5.19 -6.44 -6.45
CA ALA A 29 -4.94 -6.95 -7.80
C ALA A 29 -3.62 -6.41 -8.37
N ILE A 30 -2.57 -6.48 -7.56
CA ILE A 30 -1.20 -6.12 -7.95
C ILE A 30 -0.27 -7.28 -7.61
N SER A 31 0.95 -7.25 -8.16
CA SER A 31 1.92 -8.28 -7.83
C SER A 31 2.50 -8.06 -6.43
N ARG A 32 2.89 -9.14 -5.77
CA ARG A 32 3.54 -9.07 -4.47
C ARG A 32 4.86 -8.29 -4.57
N GLU A 33 5.59 -8.47 -5.67
CA GLU A 33 6.85 -7.77 -5.90
C GLU A 33 6.64 -6.26 -6.03
N TYR A 34 5.60 -5.85 -6.73
CA TYR A 34 5.27 -4.43 -6.86
C TYR A 34 4.95 -3.84 -5.48
N LEU A 35 4.15 -4.55 -4.68
CA LEU A 35 3.82 -4.12 -3.32
C LEU A 35 5.08 -4.02 -2.46
N ARG A 36 5.99 -4.98 -2.57
CA ARG A 36 7.25 -4.95 -1.83
C ARG A 36 8.04 -3.68 -2.16
N ARG A 37 8.11 -3.33 -3.45
CA ARG A 37 8.82 -2.11 -3.87
C ARG A 37 8.13 -0.85 -3.36
N LEU A 38 6.80 -0.83 -3.35
CA LEU A 38 6.05 0.29 -2.79
C LEU A 38 6.36 0.49 -1.30
N GLU A 39 6.34 -0.58 -0.54
CA GLU A 39 6.62 -0.52 0.90
C GLU A 39 8.07 -0.13 1.19
N ALA A 40 8.98 -0.50 0.30
CA ALA A 40 10.39 -0.14 0.43
C ALA A 40 10.71 1.29 -0.02
N GLY A 41 9.73 2.00 -0.56
CA GLY A 41 9.93 3.37 -1.05
C GLY A 41 10.65 3.44 -2.39
N ARG A 42 10.68 2.35 -3.14
CA ARG A 42 11.39 2.26 -4.42
C ARG A 42 10.48 2.39 -5.63
N GLN A 43 9.20 2.64 -5.40
CA GLN A 43 8.20 2.73 -6.45
C GLN A 43 7.21 3.82 -6.09
N ASP A 44 6.93 4.71 -7.04
CA ASP A 44 5.90 5.74 -6.86
C ASP A 44 4.57 5.18 -7.38
N PRO A 45 3.54 5.09 -6.54
CA PRO A 45 2.24 4.63 -6.99
C PRO A 45 1.51 5.72 -7.76
N THR A 46 0.68 5.30 -8.72
CA THR A 46 -0.27 6.21 -9.37
C THR A 46 -1.43 6.49 -8.40
N VAL A 47 -2.21 7.53 -8.71
CA VAL A 47 -3.42 7.82 -7.93
C VAL A 47 -4.38 6.62 -7.94
N GLY A 48 -4.55 6.00 -9.13
CA GLY A 48 -5.40 4.82 -9.23
C GLY A 48 -4.92 3.66 -8.37
N MET A 49 -3.61 3.46 -8.29
CA MET A 49 -3.04 2.42 -7.44
C MET A 49 -3.28 2.71 -5.96
N LEU A 50 -3.10 3.97 -5.54
CA LEU A 50 -3.37 4.37 -4.16
C LEU A 50 -4.84 4.11 -3.79
N GLN A 51 -5.75 4.40 -4.70
CA GLN A 51 -7.17 4.14 -4.48
C GLN A 51 -7.46 2.65 -4.32
N ARG A 52 -6.83 1.81 -5.12
CA ARG A 52 -6.99 0.36 -5.04
C ARG A 52 -6.45 -0.18 -3.71
N LEU A 53 -5.29 0.30 -3.28
CA LEU A 53 -4.68 -0.10 -2.01
C LEU A 53 -5.54 0.34 -0.83
N ALA A 54 -6.04 1.57 -0.85
CA ALA A 54 -6.90 2.08 0.21
C ALA A 54 -8.17 1.25 0.33
N LYS A 55 -8.79 0.92 -0.80
CA LYS A 55 -9.99 0.08 -0.82
C LYS A 55 -9.69 -1.31 -0.28
N ALA A 56 -8.57 -1.90 -0.68
CA ALA A 56 -8.17 -3.22 -0.21
C ALA A 56 -7.90 -3.25 1.29
N LEU A 57 -7.42 -2.13 1.84
CA LEU A 57 -7.17 -1.98 3.27
C LEU A 57 -8.42 -1.55 4.06
N GLY A 58 -9.48 -1.14 3.36
CA GLY A 58 -10.68 -0.64 4.02
C GLY A 58 -10.51 0.72 4.68
N VAL A 59 -9.64 1.58 4.12
CA VAL A 59 -9.39 2.92 4.63
C VAL A 59 -9.60 3.96 3.53
N LYS A 60 -9.73 5.22 3.92
CA LYS A 60 -9.74 6.31 2.96
C LYS A 60 -8.34 6.52 2.41
N VAL A 61 -8.25 6.94 1.14
CA VAL A 61 -6.95 7.15 0.49
C VAL A 61 -6.10 8.17 1.24
N THR A 62 -6.73 9.13 1.92
CA THR A 62 -6.03 10.13 2.73
C THR A 62 -5.19 9.49 3.85
N ARG A 63 -5.59 8.31 4.33
CA ARG A 63 -4.82 7.60 5.36
C ARG A 63 -3.44 7.17 4.84
N LEU A 64 -3.34 6.90 3.55
CA LEU A 64 -2.05 6.55 2.94
C LEU A 64 -1.15 7.76 2.74
N LEU A 65 -1.74 8.96 2.73
CA LEU A 65 -1.03 10.20 2.44
C LEU A 65 -0.71 11.03 3.69
N GLU A 66 -1.09 10.56 4.85
CA GLU A 66 -0.82 11.27 6.12
C GLU A 66 0.64 11.26 6.51
#